data_de840481f64780dbae14f73df77df57b
#
_entry.id   de840481f64780dbae14f73df77df57b
#
_cell.length_a   1.000
_cell.length_b   1.000
_cell.length_c   1.000
_cell.angle_alpha   90.00
_cell.angle_beta   90.00
_cell.angle_gamma   90.00
#
_symmetry.space_group_name_H-M   'P 1'
#
loop_
_entity.id
_entity.type
_entity.pdbx_description
1 polymer ?
#
loop_
_entity_poly.entity_id
_entity_poly.type
_entity_poly.pdbx_seq_one_letter_code
_entity_poly.pdbx_strand_id
1 'polypeptide(L)'
;MVLSSFVVQMFSWFWFHYDRRLVGNQAGTTSENVLLSDEKHLKLCCWLHILQLGVFYRYASAIRQGFQVWWRGEQSSAYAVYMTHDLSMLRLIETFCESAPQLTLMLYIMLCTNQALPVQCVSVVASTTTVAWMVVDYHRSLRSFLPDKERQGWGSAAVYFLWNLLLIAPRVAALALFASIFPAYVALHFLLLWVALFLWVRRQETSFMDSREGEWLYRATVGLIWYFTWFNVADGSTRDRSAIYHTFMAVDCGILMVTWWVYREPWDTQSYALGLAVAVALSYVAGLLLKGLYYARFHPGLLRPSDQAGEDVPDGLVHYGSFTLEAAPSSRWQNRRMAGHAQHFYAPEPPRPAVRNNSRRQSSSTP
;
A
#
# COMPACT_ATOMS: atom_id res chain seq x y z
N MET A 1 -15.48 -9.51 -8.91
CA MET A 1 -16.54 -9.06 -7.98
C MET A 1 -16.77 -10.01 -6.81
N VAL A 2 -17.28 -11.26 -6.96
CA VAL A 2 -17.56 -12.13 -5.79
C VAL A 2 -16.30 -12.46 -4.96
N LEU A 3 -15.19 -12.81 -5.61
CA LEU A 3 -13.93 -13.14 -4.91
C LEU A 3 -13.33 -11.94 -4.19
N SER A 4 -13.32 -10.76 -4.81
CA SER A 4 -12.81 -9.52 -4.21
C SER A 4 -13.62 -9.14 -2.98
N SER A 5 -14.95 -9.15 -3.11
CA SER A 5 -15.86 -8.90 -2.00
C SER A 5 -15.62 -9.88 -0.85
N PHE A 6 -15.43 -11.16 -1.14
CA PHE A 6 -15.12 -12.17 -0.13
C PHE A 6 -13.80 -11.88 0.60
N VAL A 7 -12.73 -11.55 -0.12
CA VAL A 7 -11.42 -11.21 0.48
C VAL A 7 -11.54 -10.01 1.42
N VAL A 8 -12.21 -8.93 0.98
CA VAL A 8 -12.40 -7.71 1.79
C VAL A 8 -13.24 -8.00 3.04
N GLN A 9 -14.28 -8.84 2.92
CA GLN A 9 -15.09 -9.27 4.07
C GLN A 9 -14.29 -10.11 5.06
N MET A 10 -13.40 -10.99 4.58
CA MET A 10 -12.51 -11.77 5.45
C MET A 10 -11.58 -10.88 6.27
N PHE A 11 -10.97 -9.85 5.65
CA PHE A 11 -10.18 -8.86 6.40
C PHE A 11 -11.02 -8.13 7.44
N SER A 12 -12.20 -7.64 7.06
CA SER A 12 -13.13 -6.97 7.96
C SER A 12 -13.52 -7.88 9.15
N TRP A 13 -13.74 -9.16 8.89
CA TRP A 13 -14.03 -10.17 9.90
C TRP A 13 -12.90 -10.40 10.89
N PHE A 14 -11.65 -10.62 10.39
CA PHE A 14 -10.48 -10.79 11.25
C PHE A 14 -10.24 -9.56 12.12
N TRP A 15 -10.40 -8.36 11.57
CA TRP A 15 -10.25 -7.12 12.33
C TRP A 15 -11.35 -6.91 13.35
N PHE A 16 -12.57 -7.30 13.08
CA PHE A 16 -13.65 -7.26 14.05
C PHE A 16 -13.35 -8.17 15.26
N HIS A 17 -12.84 -9.37 15.02
CA HIS A 17 -12.41 -10.26 16.09
C HIS A 17 -11.22 -9.72 16.89
N TYR A 18 -10.28 -9.07 16.25
CA TYR A 18 -9.15 -8.41 16.88
C TYR A 18 -9.62 -7.29 17.82
N ASP A 19 -10.43 -6.37 17.30
CA ASP A 19 -10.97 -5.22 18.03
C ASP A 19 -11.72 -5.68 19.29
N ARG A 20 -12.49 -6.74 19.15
CA ARG A 20 -13.23 -7.34 20.28
C ARG A 20 -12.30 -7.90 21.36
N ARG A 21 -11.21 -8.57 21.00
CA ARG A 21 -10.23 -9.08 21.97
C ARG A 21 -9.56 -7.95 22.74
N LEU A 22 -9.25 -6.85 22.09
CA LEU A 22 -8.67 -5.67 22.73
C LEU A 22 -9.62 -5.07 23.78
N VAL A 23 -10.91 -4.96 23.46
CA VAL A 23 -11.94 -4.45 24.37
C VAL A 23 -12.15 -5.38 25.56
N GLY A 24 -12.18 -6.69 25.34
CA GLY A 24 -12.33 -7.69 26.40
C GLY A 24 -11.18 -7.70 27.40
N ASN A 25 -9.97 -7.35 26.97
CA ASN A 25 -8.77 -7.29 27.82
C ASN A 25 -8.63 -5.95 28.58
N GLN A 26 -9.35 -4.92 28.16
CA GLN A 26 -9.38 -3.60 28.80
C GLN A 26 -10.71 -3.39 29.53
N ALA A 27 -10.96 -4.16 30.58
CA ALA A 27 -12.14 -4.05 31.44
C ALA A 27 -12.22 -2.69 32.15
N GLY A 28 -12.56 -1.62 31.42
CA GLY A 28 -12.71 -0.25 31.90
C GLY A 28 -13.84 0.46 31.17
N THR A 29 -14.88 0.73 31.91
CA THR A 29 -16.12 1.46 31.68
C THR A 29 -16.07 2.64 30.69
N THR A 30 -16.26 2.39 29.39
CA THR A 30 -16.74 3.41 28.45
C THR A 30 -17.92 2.82 27.69
N SER A 31 -18.96 3.63 27.39
CA SER A 31 -20.18 3.18 26.72
C SER A 31 -19.95 2.49 25.36
N GLU A 32 -18.83 2.77 24.68
CA GLU A 32 -18.42 2.08 23.45
C GLU A 32 -17.93 0.66 23.69
N ASN A 33 -17.27 0.40 24.83
CA ASN A 33 -16.84 -0.94 25.24
C ASN A 33 -18.05 -1.86 25.52
N VAL A 34 -19.15 -1.29 26.00
CA VAL A 34 -20.39 -2.02 26.25
C VAL A 34 -21.04 -2.48 24.94
N LEU A 35 -21.01 -1.65 23.90
CA LEU A 35 -21.59 -2.01 22.60
C LEU A 35 -20.83 -3.14 21.91
N LEU A 36 -19.48 -3.16 21.98
CA LEU A 36 -18.64 -4.22 21.39
C LEU A 36 -18.68 -5.52 22.20
N SER A 37 -19.01 -5.43 23.51
CA SER A 37 -19.15 -6.58 24.42
C SER A 37 -20.54 -7.23 24.35
N ASP A 38 -21.56 -6.57 23.81
CA ASP A 38 -22.93 -7.09 23.75
C ASP A 38 -23.01 -8.30 22.79
N GLU A 39 -23.51 -9.41 23.28
CA GLU A 39 -23.69 -10.67 22.54
C GLU A 39 -24.63 -10.50 21.34
N LYS A 40 -25.64 -9.64 21.45
CA LYS A 40 -26.58 -9.33 20.37
C LYS A 40 -25.88 -8.60 19.23
N HIS A 41 -25.01 -7.64 19.56
CA HIS A 41 -24.20 -6.91 18.60
C HIS A 41 -23.22 -7.84 17.87
N LEU A 42 -22.63 -8.79 18.59
CA LEU A 42 -21.78 -9.81 17.98
C LEU A 42 -22.53 -10.65 16.95
N LYS A 43 -23.70 -11.20 17.31
CA LYS A 43 -24.52 -11.99 16.41
C LYS A 43 -24.91 -11.19 15.17
N LEU A 44 -25.30 -9.92 15.34
CA LEU A 44 -25.60 -9.02 14.23
C LEU A 44 -24.39 -8.81 13.32
N CYS A 45 -23.21 -8.51 13.87
CA CYS A 45 -22.01 -8.33 13.07
C CYS A 45 -21.58 -9.61 12.34
N CYS A 46 -21.72 -10.79 12.97
CA CYS A 46 -21.48 -12.07 12.31
C CYS A 46 -22.42 -12.26 11.12
N TRP A 47 -23.71 -12.03 11.28
CA TRP A 47 -24.69 -12.12 10.20
C TRP A 47 -24.41 -11.12 9.08
N LEU A 48 -24.01 -9.88 9.42
CA LEU A 48 -23.66 -8.88 8.42
C LEU A 48 -22.44 -9.31 7.60
N HIS A 49 -21.41 -9.95 8.19
CA HIS A 49 -20.27 -10.44 7.44
C HIS A 49 -20.64 -11.65 6.55
N ILE A 50 -21.49 -12.57 7.04
CA ILE A 50 -22.02 -13.69 6.24
C ILE A 50 -22.81 -13.16 5.03
N LEU A 51 -23.62 -12.11 5.22
CA LEU A 51 -24.39 -11.45 4.16
C LEU A 51 -23.55 -10.50 3.30
N GLN A 52 -22.23 -10.45 3.48
CA GLN A 52 -21.30 -9.54 2.78
C GLN A 52 -21.59 -8.04 3.02
N LEU A 53 -22.26 -7.70 4.09
CA LEU A 53 -22.58 -6.33 4.51
C LEU A 53 -21.65 -5.79 5.61
N GLY A 54 -20.71 -6.57 6.13
CA GLY A 54 -19.83 -6.19 7.23
C GLY A 54 -18.98 -4.96 6.94
N VAL A 55 -18.48 -4.82 5.69
CA VAL A 55 -17.71 -3.66 5.26
C VAL A 55 -18.59 -2.41 5.19
N PHE A 56 -19.82 -2.51 4.68
CA PHE A 56 -20.78 -1.40 4.68
C PHE A 56 -21.09 -0.92 6.10
N TYR A 57 -21.20 -1.85 7.05
CA TYR A 57 -21.36 -1.51 8.46
C TYR A 57 -20.15 -0.71 8.99
N ARG A 58 -18.92 -1.07 8.62
CA ARG A 58 -17.70 -0.29 8.97
C ARG A 58 -17.75 1.11 8.35
N TYR A 59 -18.14 1.24 7.08
CA TYR A 59 -18.31 2.55 6.44
C TYR A 59 -19.34 3.41 7.16
N ALA A 60 -20.50 2.85 7.46
CA ALA A 60 -21.57 3.56 8.18
C ALA A 60 -21.11 4.00 9.58
N SER A 61 -20.36 3.14 10.30
CA SER A 61 -19.79 3.46 11.60
C SER A 61 -18.76 4.58 11.53
N ALA A 62 -17.87 4.57 10.52
CA ALA A 62 -16.88 5.62 10.33
C ALA A 62 -17.52 6.98 9.95
N ILE A 63 -18.54 6.96 9.08
CA ILE A 63 -19.29 8.17 8.71
C ILE A 63 -19.99 8.74 9.94
N ARG A 64 -20.67 7.89 10.73
CA ARG A 64 -21.35 8.30 11.96
C ARG A 64 -20.37 8.94 12.95
N GLN A 65 -19.22 8.33 13.16
CA GLN A 65 -18.18 8.87 14.05
C GLN A 65 -17.60 10.20 13.52
N GLY A 66 -17.28 10.28 12.23
CA GLY A 66 -16.81 11.52 11.61
C GLY A 66 -17.83 12.65 11.74
N PHE A 67 -19.12 12.35 11.56
CA PHE A 67 -20.19 13.32 11.74
C PHE A 67 -20.34 13.77 13.21
N GLN A 68 -20.24 12.85 14.16
CA GLN A 68 -20.29 13.17 15.59
C GLN A 68 -19.12 14.07 16.03
N VAL A 69 -17.91 13.79 15.57
CA VAL A 69 -16.72 14.63 15.83
C VAL A 69 -16.91 16.03 15.25
N TRP A 70 -17.38 16.11 14.00
CA TRP A 70 -17.66 17.40 13.34
C TRP A 70 -18.75 18.21 14.05
N TRP A 71 -19.86 17.54 14.45
CA TRP A 71 -20.99 18.20 15.11
C TRP A 71 -20.64 18.71 16.52
N ARG A 72 -19.84 17.95 17.27
CA ARG A 72 -19.44 18.30 18.64
C ARG A 72 -18.27 19.29 18.68
N GLY A 73 -17.61 19.59 17.56
CA GLY A 73 -16.42 20.43 17.52
C GLY A 73 -15.24 19.86 18.31
N GLU A 74 -15.27 18.57 18.65
CA GLU A 74 -14.17 17.89 19.32
C GLU A 74 -12.98 17.72 18.38
N GLN A 75 -11.76 17.89 18.90
CA GLN A 75 -10.55 17.46 18.16
C GLN A 75 -10.71 15.97 17.83
N SER A 76 -10.35 15.60 16.60
CA SER A 76 -10.55 14.24 16.03
C SER A 76 -10.37 13.16 17.07
N SER A 77 -11.42 12.40 17.38
CA SER A 77 -11.29 11.31 18.32
C SER A 77 -10.30 10.27 17.75
N ALA A 78 -9.42 9.76 18.59
CA ALA A 78 -8.47 8.71 18.21
C ALA A 78 -9.16 7.54 17.50
N TYR A 79 -10.41 7.26 17.87
CA TYR A 79 -11.24 6.22 17.27
C TYR A 79 -11.68 6.55 15.82
N ALA A 80 -12.02 7.80 15.51
CA ALA A 80 -12.35 8.21 14.14
C ALA A 80 -11.14 8.07 13.20
N VAL A 81 -9.95 8.44 13.69
CA VAL A 81 -8.68 8.23 12.98
C VAL A 81 -8.43 6.75 12.74
N TYR A 82 -8.61 5.91 13.76
CA TYR A 82 -8.51 4.47 13.70
C TYR A 82 -9.40 3.87 12.59
N MET A 83 -10.69 4.21 12.59
CA MET A 83 -11.65 3.71 11.59
C MET A 83 -11.28 4.12 10.17
N THR A 84 -10.76 5.35 10.00
CA THR A 84 -10.33 5.85 8.68
C THR A 84 -9.16 5.04 8.13
N HIS A 85 -8.22 4.63 8.97
CA HIS A 85 -7.08 3.80 8.54
C HIS A 85 -7.50 2.39 8.12
N ASP A 86 -8.35 1.75 8.91
CA ASP A 86 -8.88 0.43 8.54
C ASP A 86 -9.61 0.49 7.20
N LEU A 87 -10.41 1.53 6.98
CA LEU A 87 -11.11 1.71 5.71
C LEU A 87 -10.16 1.98 4.55
N SER A 88 -9.09 2.76 4.73
CA SER A 88 -8.12 3.01 3.66
C SER A 88 -7.41 1.73 3.22
N MET A 89 -7.10 0.84 4.16
CA MET A 89 -6.52 -0.47 3.85
C MET A 89 -7.52 -1.39 3.14
N LEU A 90 -8.78 -1.44 3.59
CA LEU A 90 -9.82 -2.23 2.92
C LEU A 90 -10.04 -1.75 1.48
N ARG A 91 -10.08 -0.44 1.25
CA ARG A 91 -10.16 0.16 -0.10
C ARG A 91 -8.97 -0.20 -0.97
N LEU A 92 -7.77 -0.18 -0.40
CA LEU A 92 -6.57 -0.60 -1.13
C LEU A 92 -6.68 -2.06 -1.57
N ILE A 93 -7.08 -2.95 -0.66
CA ILE A 93 -7.29 -4.38 -0.95
C ILE A 93 -8.34 -4.56 -2.03
N GLU A 94 -9.51 -3.92 -1.90
CA GLU A 94 -10.60 -3.95 -2.87
C GLU A 94 -10.13 -3.49 -4.25
N THR A 95 -9.40 -2.37 -4.30
CA THR A 95 -8.89 -1.79 -5.54
C THR A 95 -8.02 -2.78 -6.33
N PHE A 96 -7.12 -3.48 -5.66
CA PHE A 96 -6.22 -4.42 -6.35
C PHE A 96 -6.82 -5.82 -6.54
N CYS A 97 -7.78 -6.21 -5.73
CA CYS A 97 -8.51 -7.46 -5.94
C CYS A 97 -9.61 -7.36 -7.02
N GLU A 98 -10.11 -6.15 -7.30
CA GLU A 98 -11.23 -5.94 -8.23
C GLU A 98 -10.93 -4.92 -9.32
N SER A 99 -10.65 -3.65 -8.96
CA SER A 99 -10.56 -2.57 -9.95
C SER A 99 -9.39 -2.74 -10.92
N ALA A 100 -8.22 -3.17 -10.45
CA ALA A 100 -7.06 -3.35 -11.32
C ALA A 100 -7.21 -4.52 -12.30
N PRO A 101 -7.71 -5.71 -11.90
CA PRO A 101 -8.07 -6.76 -12.86
C PRO A 101 -9.18 -6.37 -13.83
N GLN A 102 -10.22 -5.66 -13.39
CA GLN A 102 -11.29 -5.18 -14.28
C GLN A 102 -10.77 -4.18 -15.31
N LEU A 103 -9.89 -3.27 -14.90
CA LEU A 103 -9.22 -2.32 -15.78
C LEU A 103 -8.39 -3.05 -16.85
N THR A 104 -7.63 -4.07 -16.44
CA THR A 104 -6.86 -4.92 -17.37
C THR A 104 -7.77 -5.63 -18.37
N LEU A 105 -8.89 -6.18 -17.90
CA LEU A 105 -9.90 -6.84 -18.75
C LEU A 105 -10.55 -5.87 -19.72
N MET A 106 -10.88 -4.66 -19.28
CA MET A 106 -11.47 -3.63 -20.14
C MET A 106 -10.51 -3.23 -21.26
N LEU A 107 -9.25 -3.00 -20.95
CA LEU A 107 -8.22 -2.73 -21.96
C LEU A 107 -8.03 -3.92 -22.91
N TYR A 108 -8.01 -5.15 -22.40
CA TYR A 108 -7.96 -6.36 -23.22
C TYR A 108 -9.11 -6.42 -24.23
N ILE A 109 -10.36 -6.18 -23.79
CA ILE A 109 -11.55 -6.19 -24.66
C ILE A 109 -11.41 -5.10 -25.73
N MET A 110 -10.98 -3.87 -25.37
CA MET A 110 -10.77 -2.78 -26.32
C MET A 110 -9.73 -3.15 -27.39
N LEU A 111 -8.65 -3.81 -27.00
CA LEU A 111 -7.60 -4.27 -27.92
C LEU A 111 -8.10 -5.38 -28.85
N CYS A 112 -8.82 -6.38 -28.32
CA CYS A 112 -9.35 -7.50 -29.12
C CYS A 112 -10.47 -7.08 -30.08
N THR A 113 -11.27 -6.10 -29.72
CA THR A 113 -12.35 -5.59 -30.60
C THR A 113 -11.85 -4.55 -31.59
N ASN A 114 -10.61 -4.07 -31.42
CA ASN A 114 -10.04 -2.94 -32.16
C ASN A 114 -10.97 -1.71 -32.20
N GLN A 115 -11.77 -1.53 -31.14
CA GLN A 115 -12.72 -0.43 -30.98
C GLN A 115 -12.44 0.30 -29.67
N ALA A 116 -12.13 1.59 -29.78
CA ALA A 116 -11.96 2.46 -28.63
C ALA A 116 -13.08 3.49 -28.58
N LEU A 117 -14.21 3.12 -27.96
CA LEU A 117 -15.30 4.07 -27.75
C LEU A 117 -14.85 5.17 -26.77
N PRO A 118 -15.21 6.45 -26.99
CA PRO A 118 -14.81 7.55 -26.11
C PRO A 118 -15.16 7.29 -24.64
N VAL A 119 -16.31 6.68 -24.36
CA VAL A 119 -16.73 6.32 -22.99
C VAL A 119 -15.79 5.30 -22.36
N GLN A 120 -15.31 4.31 -23.13
CA GLN A 120 -14.34 3.32 -22.64
C GLN A 120 -13.00 3.98 -22.35
N CYS A 121 -12.51 4.88 -23.20
CA CYS A 121 -11.28 5.63 -22.96
C CYS A 121 -11.38 6.47 -21.68
N VAL A 122 -12.46 7.19 -21.48
CA VAL A 122 -12.72 7.95 -20.25
C VAL A 122 -12.75 7.03 -19.04
N SER A 123 -13.40 5.87 -19.14
CA SER A 123 -13.49 4.88 -18.06
C SER A 123 -12.10 4.31 -17.72
N VAL A 124 -11.25 4.02 -18.71
CA VAL A 124 -9.87 3.55 -18.49
C VAL A 124 -9.05 4.60 -17.76
N VAL A 125 -9.11 5.85 -18.21
CA VAL A 125 -8.38 6.97 -17.58
C VAL A 125 -8.87 7.17 -16.14
N ALA A 126 -10.17 7.22 -15.93
CA ALA A 126 -10.77 7.39 -14.61
C ALA A 126 -10.40 6.23 -13.67
N SER A 127 -10.50 4.99 -14.13
CA SER A 127 -10.16 3.80 -13.33
C SER A 127 -8.68 3.76 -12.98
N THR A 128 -7.77 4.05 -13.95
CA THR A 128 -6.33 4.10 -13.69
C THR A 128 -5.98 5.19 -12.66
N THR A 129 -6.60 6.36 -12.81
CA THR A 129 -6.47 7.49 -11.87
C THR A 129 -6.94 7.09 -10.47
N THR A 130 -8.09 6.42 -10.38
CA THR A 130 -8.64 5.94 -9.10
C THR A 130 -7.73 4.92 -8.43
N VAL A 131 -7.20 3.94 -9.18
CA VAL A 131 -6.26 2.94 -8.65
C VAL A 131 -5.01 3.62 -8.08
N ALA A 132 -4.41 4.57 -8.80
CA ALA A 132 -3.26 5.32 -8.33
C ALA A 132 -3.60 6.18 -7.10
N TRP A 133 -4.79 6.80 -7.07
CA TRP A 133 -5.24 7.59 -5.94
C TRP A 133 -5.42 6.76 -4.66
N MET A 134 -5.93 5.53 -4.76
CA MET A 134 -6.09 4.66 -3.59
C MET A 134 -4.75 4.34 -2.92
N VAL A 135 -3.67 4.22 -3.68
CA VAL A 135 -2.31 4.06 -3.13
C VAL A 135 -1.88 5.31 -2.36
N VAL A 136 -2.19 6.50 -2.87
CA VAL A 136 -1.92 7.77 -2.19
C VAL A 136 -2.74 7.90 -0.91
N ASP A 137 -4.02 7.62 -0.98
CA ASP A 137 -4.95 7.70 0.17
C ASP A 137 -4.48 6.79 1.31
N TYR A 138 -4.12 5.56 0.99
CA TYR A 138 -3.54 4.62 1.95
C TYR A 138 -2.24 5.14 2.56
N HIS A 139 -1.30 5.64 1.74
CA HIS A 139 -0.03 6.19 2.21
C HIS A 139 -0.25 7.40 3.14
N ARG A 140 -1.17 8.31 2.79
CA ARG A 140 -1.51 9.47 3.61
C ARG A 140 -2.17 9.07 4.92
N SER A 141 -3.12 8.15 4.87
CA SER A 141 -3.78 7.60 6.05
C SER A 141 -2.77 6.98 7.01
N LEU A 142 -1.90 6.11 6.50
CA LEU A 142 -0.89 5.45 7.31
C LEU A 142 0.09 6.45 7.94
N ARG A 143 0.46 7.51 7.20
CA ARG A 143 1.37 8.53 7.69
C ARG A 143 0.71 9.40 8.78
N SER A 144 -0.57 9.72 8.66
CA SER A 144 -1.30 10.51 9.66
C SER A 144 -1.48 9.77 10.99
N PHE A 145 -1.29 8.47 11.01
CA PHE A 145 -1.34 7.64 12.20
C PHE A 145 -0.09 7.78 13.08
N LEU A 146 1.04 8.16 12.49
CA LEU A 146 2.30 8.32 13.22
C LEU A 146 2.43 9.75 13.76
N PRO A 147 2.41 9.96 15.10
CA PRO A 147 2.46 11.29 15.71
C PRO A 147 3.76 12.05 15.38
N ASP A 148 4.85 11.30 15.19
CA ASP A 148 6.19 11.85 14.92
C ASP A 148 6.43 12.21 13.44
N LYS A 149 5.46 11.94 12.56
CA LYS A 149 5.58 12.20 11.12
C LYS A 149 4.72 13.38 10.72
N GLU A 150 5.32 14.35 10.06
CA GLU A 150 4.59 15.46 9.46
C GLU A 150 3.58 14.97 8.43
N ARG A 151 2.42 15.63 8.39
CA ARG A 151 1.40 15.35 7.39
C ARG A 151 1.94 15.62 5.99
N GLN A 152 1.65 14.75 5.05
CA GLN A 152 2.06 14.92 3.68
C GLN A 152 1.34 16.14 3.05
N GLY A 153 2.11 17.13 2.62
CA GLY A 153 1.58 18.28 1.88
C GLY A 153 1.01 17.89 0.51
N TRP A 154 0.12 18.72 -0.02
CA TRP A 154 -0.54 18.44 -1.30
C TRP A 154 0.44 18.29 -2.48
N GLY A 155 1.53 19.09 -2.52
CA GLY A 155 2.56 18.98 -3.55
C GLY A 155 3.28 17.62 -3.50
N SER A 156 3.67 17.19 -2.30
CA SER A 156 4.26 15.87 -2.08
C SER A 156 3.29 14.73 -2.46
N ALA A 157 2.01 14.88 -2.12
CA ALA A 157 0.97 13.91 -2.49
C ALA A 157 0.75 13.85 -4.02
N ALA A 158 0.80 14.99 -4.72
CA ALA A 158 0.68 15.05 -6.17
C ALA A 158 1.84 14.35 -6.88
N VAL A 159 3.08 14.57 -6.43
CA VAL A 159 4.25 13.85 -6.98
C VAL A 159 4.16 12.36 -6.67
N TYR A 160 3.73 12.00 -5.45
CA TYR A 160 3.51 10.60 -5.05
C TYR A 160 2.44 9.94 -5.93
N PHE A 161 1.34 10.64 -6.20
CA PHE A 161 0.28 10.19 -7.11
C PHE A 161 0.82 9.97 -8.53
N LEU A 162 1.52 10.96 -9.07
CA LEU A 162 1.97 10.93 -10.46
C LEU A 162 2.95 9.78 -10.72
N TRP A 163 3.92 9.53 -9.83
CA TRP A 163 4.83 8.41 -10.05
C TRP A 163 4.12 7.04 -9.91
N ASN A 164 3.13 6.90 -9.00
CA ASN A 164 2.33 5.68 -8.92
C ASN A 164 1.50 5.47 -10.19
N LEU A 165 0.85 6.52 -10.70
CA LEU A 165 0.10 6.49 -11.95
C LEU A 165 0.98 6.04 -13.12
N LEU A 166 2.18 6.63 -13.23
CA LEU A 166 3.14 6.34 -14.30
C LEU A 166 3.81 4.96 -14.19
N LEU A 167 3.72 4.28 -13.07
CA LEU A 167 4.19 2.89 -12.92
C LEU A 167 3.06 1.88 -13.05
N ILE A 168 1.85 2.19 -12.57
CA ILE A 168 0.69 1.28 -12.64
C ILE A 168 0.13 1.23 -14.08
N ALA A 169 -0.01 2.37 -14.74
CA ALA A 169 -0.57 2.43 -16.09
C ALA A 169 0.18 1.55 -17.11
N PRO A 170 1.53 1.66 -17.25
CA PRO A 170 2.27 0.81 -18.18
C PRO A 170 2.22 -0.68 -17.79
N ARG A 171 2.14 -1.00 -16.49
CA ARG A 171 1.97 -2.38 -16.03
C ARG A 171 0.66 -2.98 -16.50
N VAL A 172 -0.44 -2.28 -16.29
CA VAL A 172 -1.78 -2.72 -16.71
C VAL A 172 -1.86 -2.80 -18.25
N ALA A 173 -1.26 -1.83 -18.96
CA ALA A 173 -1.21 -1.84 -20.41
C ALA A 173 -0.41 -3.04 -20.96
N ALA A 174 0.78 -3.33 -20.40
CA ALA A 174 1.60 -4.47 -20.81
C ALA A 174 0.86 -5.82 -20.61
N LEU A 175 0.15 -5.96 -19.50
CA LEU A 175 -0.69 -7.14 -19.23
C LEU A 175 -1.83 -7.28 -20.23
N ALA A 176 -2.54 -6.19 -20.53
CA ALA A 176 -3.64 -6.21 -21.50
C ALA A 176 -3.15 -6.49 -22.93
N LEU A 177 -2.02 -5.95 -23.31
CA LEU A 177 -1.38 -6.19 -24.60
C LEU A 177 -0.94 -7.65 -24.75
N PHE A 178 -0.31 -8.22 -23.73
CA PHE A 178 0.03 -9.63 -23.73
C PHE A 178 -1.21 -10.51 -23.77
N ALA A 179 -2.27 -10.15 -23.01
CA ALA A 179 -3.55 -10.85 -23.01
C ALA A 179 -4.20 -10.88 -24.38
N SER A 180 -4.09 -9.80 -25.18
CA SER A 180 -4.70 -9.72 -26.51
C SER A 180 -4.15 -10.76 -27.49
N ILE A 181 -2.93 -11.25 -27.26
CA ILE A 181 -2.30 -12.31 -28.10
C ILE A 181 -2.44 -13.68 -27.45
N PHE A 182 -2.21 -13.76 -26.14
CA PHE A 182 -2.14 -15.02 -25.40
C PHE A 182 -3.07 -15.03 -24.17
N PRO A 183 -4.41 -15.00 -24.35
CA PRO A 183 -5.33 -14.85 -23.22
C PRO A 183 -5.23 -16.00 -22.20
N ALA A 184 -5.01 -17.25 -22.64
CA ALA A 184 -4.86 -18.38 -21.73
C ALA A 184 -3.58 -18.32 -20.88
N TYR A 185 -2.51 -17.75 -21.43
CA TYR A 185 -1.23 -17.66 -20.73
C TYR A 185 -1.18 -16.55 -19.70
N VAL A 186 -2.10 -15.57 -19.74
CA VAL A 186 -2.20 -14.53 -18.69
C VAL A 186 -2.51 -15.13 -17.34
N ALA A 187 -3.39 -16.13 -17.27
CA ALA A 187 -3.72 -16.81 -16.03
C ALA A 187 -2.50 -17.56 -15.46
N LEU A 188 -1.73 -18.23 -16.33
CA LEU A 188 -0.49 -18.91 -15.93
C LEU A 188 0.57 -17.89 -15.46
N HIS A 189 0.78 -16.80 -16.21
CA HIS A 189 1.69 -15.71 -15.84
C HIS A 189 1.31 -15.11 -14.49
N PHE A 190 0.02 -14.81 -14.30
CA PHE A 190 -0.48 -14.30 -13.02
C PHE A 190 -0.17 -15.27 -11.88
N LEU A 191 -0.50 -16.55 -12.03
CA LEU A 191 -0.29 -17.54 -10.98
C LEU A 191 1.19 -17.69 -10.61
N LEU A 192 2.07 -17.83 -11.61
CA LEU A 192 3.51 -17.99 -11.39
C LEU A 192 4.11 -16.77 -10.70
N LEU A 193 3.80 -15.56 -11.19
CA LEU A 193 4.32 -14.34 -10.63
C LEU A 193 3.74 -14.06 -9.24
N TRP A 194 2.43 -14.28 -9.04
CA TRP A 194 1.80 -14.14 -7.74
C TRP A 194 2.39 -15.08 -6.69
N VAL A 195 2.63 -16.35 -7.04
CA VAL A 195 3.30 -17.30 -6.14
C VAL A 195 4.72 -16.84 -5.80
N ALA A 196 5.49 -16.36 -6.78
CA ALA A 196 6.84 -15.84 -6.54
C ALA A 196 6.82 -14.64 -5.59
N LEU A 197 5.92 -13.68 -5.82
CA LEU A 197 5.75 -12.50 -4.96
C LEU A 197 5.25 -12.89 -3.56
N PHE A 198 4.30 -13.82 -3.47
CA PHE A 198 3.83 -14.35 -2.19
C PHE A 198 4.96 -15.00 -1.39
N LEU A 199 5.80 -15.82 -2.03
CA LEU A 199 6.96 -16.43 -1.38
C LEU A 199 7.98 -15.38 -0.95
N TRP A 200 8.14 -14.31 -1.72
CA TRP A 200 9.00 -13.20 -1.34
C TRP A 200 8.45 -12.45 -0.11
N VAL A 201 7.15 -12.13 -0.07
CA VAL A 201 6.50 -11.53 1.11
C VAL A 201 6.63 -12.45 2.33
N ARG A 202 6.44 -13.76 2.15
CA ARG A 202 6.57 -14.75 3.23
C ARG A 202 7.99 -14.72 3.86
N ARG A 203 9.03 -14.54 3.06
CA ARG A 203 10.41 -14.46 3.55
C ARG A 203 10.71 -13.18 4.35
N GLN A 204 9.83 -12.19 4.29
CA GLN A 204 9.99 -10.94 5.04
C GLN A 204 9.41 -11.02 6.46
N GLU A 205 8.86 -12.16 6.87
CA GLU A 205 8.36 -12.44 8.23
C GLU A 205 7.40 -11.38 8.75
N THR A 206 6.47 -10.94 7.90
CA THR A 206 5.46 -9.95 8.27
C THR A 206 4.63 -10.41 9.47
N SER A 207 4.25 -9.47 10.34
CA SER A 207 3.44 -9.70 11.55
C SER A 207 2.28 -8.71 11.64
N PHE A 208 1.55 -8.55 10.54
CA PHE A 208 0.44 -7.59 10.46
C PHE A 208 -0.84 -8.08 11.13
N MET A 209 -1.10 -9.39 11.05
CA MET A 209 -2.32 -10.00 11.61
C MET A 209 -1.99 -10.82 12.85
N ASP A 210 -2.88 -10.84 13.85
CA ASP A 210 -2.69 -11.63 15.07
C ASP A 210 -2.91 -13.11 14.88
N SER A 211 -3.76 -13.50 13.91
CA SER A 211 -4.04 -14.90 13.62
C SER A 211 -3.15 -15.40 12.48
N ARG A 212 -2.75 -16.65 12.57
CA ARG A 212 -1.93 -17.30 11.54
C ARG A 212 -2.64 -17.31 10.18
N GLU A 213 -3.92 -17.58 10.17
CA GLU A 213 -4.77 -17.62 8.97
C GLU A 213 -4.91 -16.23 8.35
N GLY A 214 -5.12 -15.22 9.19
CA GLY A 214 -5.17 -13.82 8.76
C GLY A 214 -3.84 -13.36 8.16
N GLU A 215 -2.72 -13.75 8.76
CA GLU A 215 -1.38 -13.41 8.25
C GLU A 215 -1.10 -14.08 6.88
N TRP A 216 -1.56 -15.30 6.65
CA TRP A 216 -1.48 -15.94 5.34
C TRP A 216 -2.32 -15.20 4.30
N LEU A 217 -3.54 -14.81 4.66
CA LEU A 217 -4.41 -14.00 3.80
C LEU A 217 -3.76 -12.65 3.48
N TYR A 218 -3.18 -11.98 4.48
CA TYR A 218 -2.46 -10.72 4.29
C TYR A 218 -1.31 -10.87 3.31
N ARG A 219 -0.43 -11.86 3.50
CA ARG A 219 0.71 -12.12 2.61
C ARG A 219 0.28 -12.44 1.18
N ALA A 220 -0.79 -13.22 1.02
CA ALA A 220 -1.36 -13.53 -0.28
C ALA A 220 -1.90 -12.28 -0.99
N THR A 221 -2.56 -11.40 -0.25
CA THR A 221 -3.10 -10.13 -0.75
C THR A 221 -1.99 -9.13 -1.07
N VAL A 222 -0.95 -9.04 -0.24
CA VAL A 222 0.24 -8.23 -0.55
C VAL A 222 0.91 -8.70 -1.84
N GLY A 223 1.06 -10.01 -2.04
CA GLY A 223 1.57 -10.58 -3.30
C GLY A 223 0.72 -10.17 -4.51
N LEU A 224 -0.61 -10.11 -4.34
CA LEU A 224 -1.52 -9.62 -5.38
C LEU A 224 -1.35 -8.12 -5.65
N ILE A 225 -1.23 -7.30 -4.62
CA ILE A 225 -1.00 -5.86 -4.79
C ILE A 225 0.36 -5.62 -5.48
N TRP A 226 1.39 -6.36 -5.08
CA TRP A 226 2.73 -6.28 -5.69
C TRP A 226 2.77 -6.75 -7.14
N TYR A 227 1.80 -7.49 -7.60
CA TYR A 227 1.65 -7.79 -9.02
C TYR A 227 1.46 -6.52 -9.88
N PHE A 228 0.90 -5.45 -9.30
CA PHE A 228 0.63 -4.17 -9.95
C PHE A 228 1.51 -3.02 -9.46
N THR A 229 1.73 -2.90 -8.14
CA THR A 229 2.50 -1.83 -7.51
C THR A 229 3.17 -2.30 -6.23
N TRP A 230 4.23 -1.63 -5.83
CA TRP A 230 5.01 -1.99 -4.65
C TRP A 230 4.82 -1.01 -3.50
N PHE A 231 4.72 -1.55 -2.31
CA PHE A 231 4.86 -0.82 -1.05
C PHE A 231 5.61 -1.67 -0.02
N ASN A 232 6.26 -1.02 0.96
CA ASN A 232 7.02 -1.72 1.98
C ASN A 232 6.10 -2.39 3.00
N VAL A 233 6.41 -3.62 3.38
CA VAL A 233 5.61 -4.42 4.34
C VAL A 233 6.42 -4.92 5.52
N ALA A 234 7.75 -4.68 5.58
CA ALA A 234 8.62 -5.22 6.61
C ALA A 234 9.80 -4.30 6.89
N ASP A 235 10.44 -4.48 8.05
CA ASP A 235 11.63 -3.75 8.47
C ASP A 235 12.84 -3.99 7.57
N GLY A 236 13.83 -3.08 7.63
CA GLY A 236 15.11 -3.17 6.94
C GLY A 236 15.20 -2.28 5.72
N SER A 237 16.19 -2.52 4.83
CA SER A 237 16.49 -1.68 3.68
C SER A 237 15.34 -1.66 2.66
N THR A 238 14.48 -0.66 2.78
CA THR A 238 13.37 -0.40 1.85
C THR A 238 13.87 -0.06 0.45
N ARG A 239 15.03 0.64 0.35
CA ARG A 239 15.61 1.08 -0.91
C ARG A 239 16.03 -0.10 -1.80
N ASP A 240 16.75 -1.06 -1.23
CA ASP A 240 17.26 -2.20 -1.99
C ASP A 240 16.11 -3.11 -2.43
N ARG A 241 15.16 -3.39 -1.55
CA ARG A 241 13.95 -4.16 -1.88
C ARG A 241 13.13 -3.50 -2.98
N SER A 242 12.95 -2.18 -2.89
CA SER A 242 12.26 -1.42 -3.94
C SER A 242 13.01 -1.45 -5.28
N ALA A 243 14.35 -1.34 -5.27
CA ALA A 243 15.17 -1.43 -6.48
C ALA A 243 15.06 -2.83 -7.12
N ILE A 244 15.19 -3.90 -6.32
CA ILE A 244 15.02 -5.29 -6.81
C ILE A 244 13.64 -5.47 -7.42
N TYR A 245 12.59 -5.01 -6.74
CA TYR A 245 11.21 -5.13 -7.24
C TYR A 245 11.04 -4.42 -8.59
N HIS A 246 11.45 -3.15 -8.69
CA HIS A 246 11.26 -2.38 -9.92
C HIS A 246 12.11 -2.89 -11.07
N THR A 247 13.30 -3.39 -10.80
CA THR A 247 14.13 -4.05 -11.82
C THR A 247 13.46 -5.31 -12.34
N PHE A 248 12.99 -6.15 -11.42
CA PHE A 248 12.28 -7.38 -11.78
C PHE A 248 11.02 -7.09 -12.61
N MET A 249 10.20 -6.12 -12.17
CA MET A 249 8.98 -5.74 -12.87
C MET A 249 9.23 -5.06 -14.21
N ALA A 250 10.36 -4.32 -14.35
CA ALA A 250 10.78 -3.76 -15.63
C ALA A 250 11.12 -4.85 -16.64
N VAL A 251 11.87 -5.87 -16.22
CA VAL A 251 12.21 -7.03 -17.05
C VAL A 251 10.94 -7.79 -17.45
N ASP A 252 10.04 -8.04 -16.49
CA ASP A 252 8.77 -8.71 -16.76
C ASP A 252 7.90 -7.92 -17.75
N CYS A 253 7.69 -6.63 -17.53
CA CYS A 253 6.99 -5.77 -18.49
C CYS A 253 7.68 -5.77 -19.87
N GLY A 254 9.00 -5.75 -19.90
CA GLY A 254 9.78 -5.84 -21.15
C GLY A 254 9.49 -7.14 -21.89
N ILE A 255 9.49 -8.27 -21.21
CA ILE A 255 9.17 -9.59 -21.80
C ILE A 255 7.74 -9.58 -22.36
N LEU A 256 6.75 -9.10 -21.60
CA LEU A 256 5.35 -9.03 -22.06
C LEU A 256 5.23 -8.16 -23.31
N MET A 257 5.89 -6.99 -23.32
CA MET A 257 5.85 -6.05 -24.45
C MET A 257 6.56 -6.60 -25.68
N VAL A 258 7.74 -7.24 -25.54
CA VAL A 258 8.44 -7.88 -26.64
C VAL A 258 7.63 -9.04 -27.21
N THR A 259 7.06 -9.86 -26.35
CA THR A 259 6.19 -10.97 -26.79
C THR A 259 5.00 -10.42 -27.59
N TRP A 260 4.32 -9.41 -27.08
CA TRP A 260 3.23 -8.77 -27.82
C TRP A 260 3.72 -8.22 -29.16
N TRP A 261 4.87 -7.53 -29.19
CA TRP A 261 5.41 -6.92 -30.41
C TRP A 261 5.73 -7.95 -31.49
N VAL A 262 6.27 -9.10 -31.13
CA VAL A 262 6.64 -10.18 -32.06
C VAL A 262 5.43 -10.91 -32.63
N TYR A 263 4.39 -11.14 -31.80
CA TYR A 263 3.24 -11.95 -32.16
C TYR A 263 1.98 -11.17 -32.55
N ARG A 264 2.03 -9.82 -32.50
CA ARG A 264 0.90 -8.98 -32.90
C ARG A 264 0.62 -9.09 -34.40
N GLU A 265 -0.64 -8.94 -34.79
CA GLU A 265 -1.04 -8.81 -36.19
C GLU A 265 -0.68 -7.39 -36.69
N PRO A 266 0.26 -7.23 -37.65
CA PRO A 266 0.69 -5.91 -38.09
C PRO A 266 -0.42 -5.09 -38.72
N TRP A 267 -1.30 -5.73 -39.47
CA TRP A 267 -2.39 -5.06 -40.20
C TRP A 267 -3.35 -4.32 -39.28
N ASP A 268 -3.69 -4.92 -38.14
CA ASP A 268 -4.65 -4.36 -37.18
C ASP A 268 -4.01 -3.32 -36.25
N THR A 269 -2.71 -3.44 -35.99
CA THR A 269 -2.06 -2.68 -34.93
C THR A 269 -1.09 -1.60 -35.40
N GLN A 270 -0.79 -1.54 -36.72
CA GLN A 270 0.29 -0.69 -37.27
C GLN A 270 0.09 0.79 -36.95
N SER A 271 -1.14 1.28 -36.89
CA SER A 271 -1.44 2.70 -36.64
C SER A 271 -1.07 3.18 -35.24
N TYR A 272 -1.11 2.31 -34.23
CA TYR A 272 -0.91 2.71 -32.82
C TYR A 272 0.23 1.94 -32.10
N ALA A 273 0.71 0.85 -32.65
CA ALA A 273 1.61 -0.06 -31.94
C ALA A 273 2.90 0.60 -31.46
N LEU A 274 3.56 1.36 -32.35
CA LEU A 274 4.81 2.06 -32.00
C LEU A 274 4.55 3.12 -30.93
N GLY A 275 3.51 3.93 -31.12
CA GLY A 275 3.13 4.97 -30.16
C GLY A 275 2.83 4.39 -28.79
N LEU A 276 2.11 3.28 -28.75
CA LEU A 276 1.74 2.61 -27.49
C LEU A 276 2.98 1.99 -26.81
N ALA A 277 3.84 1.31 -27.55
CA ALA A 277 5.08 0.74 -27.00
C ALA A 277 6.01 1.83 -26.43
N VAL A 278 6.18 2.92 -27.16
CA VAL A 278 6.97 4.08 -26.68
C VAL A 278 6.31 4.72 -25.47
N ALA A 279 4.99 4.91 -25.47
CA ALA A 279 4.25 5.48 -24.32
C ALA A 279 4.41 4.63 -23.05
N VAL A 280 4.30 3.30 -23.17
CA VAL A 280 4.50 2.36 -22.05
C VAL A 280 5.92 2.47 -21.50
N ALA A 281 6.94 2.45 -22.37
CA ALA A 281 8.35 2.54 -21.97
C ALA A 281 8.67 3.89 -21.32
N LEU A 282 8.27 5.00 -21.95
CA LEU A 282 8.50 6.35 -21.41
C LEU A 282 7.76 6.59 -20.10
N SER A 283 6.51 6.11 -19.97
CA SER A 283 5.75 6.20 -18.74
C SER A 283 6.46 5.49 -17.60
N TYR A 284 6.96 4.28 -17.82
CA TYR A 284 7.67 3.50 -16.80
C TYR A 284 8.97 4.22 -16.35
N VAL A 285 9.78 4.69 -17.30
CA VAL A 285 11.01 5.43 -17.00
C VAL A 285 10.71 6.74 -16.27
N ALA A 286 9.73 7.51 -16.74
CA ALA A 286 9.30 8.74 -16.07
C ALA A 286 8.79 8.48 -14.64
N GLY A 287 8.05 7.39 -14.44
CA GLY A 287 7.59 6.96 -13.10
C GLY A 287 8.76 6.68 -12.15
N LEU A 288 9.80 5.98 -12.62
CA LEU A 288 11.01 5.71 -11.81
C LEU A 288 11.79 7.00 -11.51
N LEU A 289 11.92 7.91 -12.47
CA LEU A 289 12.59 9.20 -12.27
C LEU A 289 11.83 10.06 -11.27
N LEU A 290 10.51 10.14 -11.38
CA LEU A 290 9.67 10.87 -10.42
C LEU A 290 9.71 10.24 -9.04
N LYS A 291 9.77 8.90 -8.94
CA LYS A 291 9.97 8.22 -7.66
C LYS A 291 11.31 8.62 -7.04
N GLY A 292 12.40 8.63 -7.82
CA GLY A 292 13.71 9.11 -7.37
C GLY A 292 13.65 10.56 -6.90
N LEU A 293 13.01 11.43 -7.66
CA LEU A 293 12.82 12.85 -7.32
C LEU A 293 11.98 13.02 -6.04
N TYR A 294 10.93 12.22 -5.87
CA TYR A 294 10.11 12.21 -4.66
C TYR A 294 10.96 11.98 -3.41
N TYR A 295 11.76 10.91 -3.40
CA TYR A 295 12.63 10.59 -2.26
C TYR A 295 13.79 11.57 -2.10
N ALA A 296 14.23 12.23 -3.17
CA ALA A 296 15.32 13.22 -3.11
C ALA A 296 14.88 14.61 -2.64
N ARG A 297 13.63 15.03 -2.94
CA ARG A 297 13.21 16.42 -2.70
C ARG A 297 11.84 16.60 -2.03
N PHE A 298 10.91 15.68 -2.23
CA PHE A 298 9.52 15.82 -1.79
C PHE A 298 9.15 14.93 -0.62
N HIS A 299 10.07 14.06 -0.18
CA HIS A 299 9.82 13.23 0.99
C HIS A 299 9.74 14.11 2.24
N PRO A 300 8.62 14.08 3.01
CA PRO A 300 8.42 15.00 4.13
C PRO A 300 9.47 14.93 5.25
N GLY A 301 10.22 13.84 5.34
CA GLY A 301 11.35 13.71 6.28
C GLY A 301 12.57 14.58 5.96
N LEU A 302 12.62 15.20 4.76
CA LEU A 302 13.69 16.12 4.35
C LEU A 302 13.40 17.58 4.68
N LEU A 303 12.16 17.91 5.03
CA LEU A 303 11.69 19.27 5.28
C LEU A 303 11.78 19.66 6.76
N ARG A 304 12.56 18.97 7.59
CA ARG A 304 12.90 19.48 8.92
C ARG A 304 13.74 20.74 8.75
N PRO A 305 13.28 21.92 9.17
CA PRO A 305 14.16 23.07 9.32
C PRO A 305 15.20 22.73 10.38
N SER A 306 16.46 23.06 10.11
CA SER A 306 17.59 22.94 11.02
C SER A 306 17.53 23.94 12.20
N ASP A 307 16.38 24.48 12.55
CA ASP A 307 16.20 25.60 13.52
C ASP A 307 15.84 25.14 14.93
N GLN A 308 16.01 23.87 15.27
CA GLN A 308 16.16 23.45 16.66
C GLN A 308 17.57 22.91 16.92
N ALA A 309 18.56 23.74 16.57
CA ALA A 309 19.91 23.66 17.12
C ALA A 309 19.91 24.26 18.52
N GLY A 310 19.54 23.45 19.51
CA GLY A 310 19.52 23.83 20.90
C GLY A 310 19.24 22.63 21.78
N GLU A 311 20.07 21.62 21.62
CA GLU A 311 20.55 20.68 22.63
C GLU A 311 21.18 19.48 21.92
N ASP A 312 22.46 19.26 22.18
CA ASP A 312 23.27 18.19 21.61
C ASP A 312 22.74 16.80 21.96
N VAL A 313 21.82 16.31 21.09
CA VAL A 313 21.53 14.88 21.00
C VAL A 313 22.28 14.37 19.77
N PRO A 314 23.29 13.49 19.93
CA PRO A 314 24.04 12.97 18.80
C PRO A 314 23.07 12.33 17.78
N ASP A 315 23.22 12.67 16.52
CA ASP A 315 22.48 12.22 15.34
C ASP A 315 22.64 10.71 15.03
N GLY A 316 22.63 9.88 16.06
CA GLY A 316 22.83 8.43 15.99
C GLY A 316 21.86 7.62 16.85
N LEU A 317 21.09 8.27 17.67
CA LEU A 317 20.14 7.62 18.56
C LEU A 317 18.75 8.29 18.44
N VAL A 318 18.17 8.25 17.25
CA VAL A 318 16.73 8.07 17.24
C VAL A 318 16.53 6.63 17.70
N HIS A 319 16.66 6.45 18.98
CA HIS A 319 16.09 5.33 19.68
C HIS A 319 14.63 5.38 19.26
N TYR A 320 14.20 4.53 18.34
CA TYR A 320 12.85 4.06 18.35
C TYR A 320 12.73 3.37 19.70
N GLY A 321 12.61 4.22 20.72
CA GLY A 321 12.28 3.82 22.04
C GLY A 321 11.08 2.93 21.83
N SER A 322 11.19 1.68 22.22
CA SER A 322 10.05 0.88 22.57
C SER A 322 8.96 1.87 22.92
N PHE A 323 7.91 1.92 22.10
CA PHE A 323 6.78 2.75 22.35
C PHE A 323 6.27 2.30 23.71
N THR A 324 6.90 2.81 24.75
CA THR A 324 6.37 2.70 26.09
C THR A 324 5.13 3.55 26.06
N LEU A 325 4.02 2.86 26.10
CA LEU A 325 2.64 3.38 26.11
C LEU A 325 2.37 4.35 27.29
N GLU A 326 3.41 4.88 27.92
CA GLU A 326 3.30 5.70 29.13
C GLU A 326 3.27 7.22 28.90
N ALA A 327 3.48 7.71 27.67
CA ALA A 327 3.64 9.16 27.48
C ALA A 327 2.41 9.90 26.93
N ALA A 328 1.24 9.26 26.79
CA ALA A 328 0.01 9.98 26.45
C ALA A 328 -1.19 9.49 27.29
N PRO A 329 -1.60 10.24 28.33
CA PRO A 329 -2.68 9.81 29.22
C PRO A 329 -4.09 9.81 28.61
N SER A 330 -4.27 10.00 27.31
CA SER A 330 -5.59 10.14 26.67
C SER A 330 -5.90 9.26 25.48
N SER A 331 -4.98 8.43 24.96
CA SER A 331 -5.30 7.54 23.83
C SER A 331 -5.56 6.10 24.24
N ARG A 332 -6.74 5.86 24.80
CA ARG A 332 -7.25 4.52 25.14
C ARG A 332 -7.40 3.58 23.93
N TRP A 333 -7.28 4.09 22.70
CA TRP A 333 -7.51 3.37 21.45
C TRP A 333 -6.27 3.47 20.56
N GLN A 334 -5.29 2.65 20.84
CA GLN A 334 -4.13 2.52 19.95
C GLN A 334 -4.29 1.25 19.12
N ASN A 335 -4.47 1.41 17.81
CA ASN A 335 -4.45 0.30 16.88
C ASN A 335 -3.00 -0.23 16.76
N ARG A 336 -2.62 -1.16 17.67
CA ARG A 336 -1.28 -1.74 17.70
C ARG A 336 -0.90 -2.37 16.38
N ARG A 337 -1.84 -3.00 15.68
CA ARG A 337 -1.65 -3.61 14.37
C ARG A 337 -1.24 -2.56 13.34
N MET A 338 -2.01 -1.48 13.23
CA MET A 338 -1.70 -0.41 12.27
C MET A 338 -0.47 0.39 12.68
N ALA A 339 -0.23 0.58 13.98
CA ALA A 339 1.00 1.20 14.48
C ALA A 339 2.24 0.39 14.11
N GLY A 340 2.22 -0.91 14.33
CA GLY A 340 3.30 -1.82 13.93
C GLY A 340 3.51 -1.78 12.41
N HIS A 341 2.43 -1.88 11.63
CA HIS A 341 2.52 -1.81 10.17
C HIS A 341 3.06 -0.45 9.69
N ALA A 342 2.63 0.67 10.29
CA ALA A 342 3.14 1.99 9.97
C ALA A 342 4.64 2.13 10.31
N GLN A 343 5.07 1.58 11.43
CA GLN A 343 6.49 1.55 11.80
C GLN A 343 7.31 0.76 10.77
N HIS A 344 6.88 -0.44 10.39
CA HIS A 344 7.54 -1.26 9.36
C HIS A 344 7.56 -0.57 8.00
N PHE A 345 6.46 0.09 7.63
CA PHE A 345 6.34 0.81 6.36
C PHE A 345 7.34 1.97 6.24
N TYR A 346 7.58 2.70 7.34
CA TYR A 346 8.44 3.87 7.41
C TYR A 346 9.77 3.63 8.13
N ALA A 347 10.14 2.38 8.39
CA ALA A 347 11.39 2.05 9.09
C ALA A 347 12.58 2.74 8.43
N PRO A 348 13.42 3.47 9.19
CA PRO A 348 14.65 4.04 8.66
C PRO A 348 15.63 2.92 8.34
N GLU A 349 16.46 3.16 7.35
CA GLU A 349 17.59 2.28 7.04
C GLU A 349 18.51 2.19 8.28
N PRO A 350 18.89 0.99 8.74
CA PRO A 350 19.82 0.89 9.86
C PRO A 350 21.14 1.61 9.50
N PRO A 351 21.77 2.32 10.43
CA PRO A 351 23.02 3.05 10.17
C PRO A 351 24.05 2.06 9.62
N ARG A 352 24.66 2.41 8.48
CA ARG A 352 25.76 1.61 7.92
C ARG A 352 26.85 1.45 8.97
N PRO A 353 27.37 0.25 9.23
CA PRO A 353 28.48 0.08 10.15
C PRO A 353 29.63 1.00 9.69
N ALA A 354 30.08 1.86 10.61
CA ALA A 354 31.17 2.77 10.34
C ALA A 354 32.38 1.95 9.84
N VAL A 355 32.83 2.27 8.63
CA VAL A 355 34.06 1.69 8.09
C VAL A 355 35.18 2.04 9.05
N ARG A 356 35.61 1.05 9.80
CA ARG A 356 36.72 1.17 10.79
C ARG A 356 37.97 1.48 10.00
N ASN A 357 38.31 2.77 9.84
CA ASN A 357 39.58 3.20 9.31
C ASN A 357 40.67 2.74 10.29
N ASN A 358 41.25 1.60 10.01
CA ASN A 358 42.51 1.16 10.62
C ASN A 358 43.63 2.05 10.07
N SER A 359 43.73 3.30 10.52
CA SER A 359 44.94 4.06 10.39
C SER A 359 45.96 3.42 11.37
N ARG A 360 46.83 2.56 10.83
CA ARG A 360 48.06 2.10 11.47
C ARG A 360 48.79 3.31 12.03
N ARG A 361 48.78 3.48 13.34
CA ARG A 361 49.84 4.23 14.04
C ARG A 361 51.16 3.47 13.83
N GLN A 362 51.95 3.93 12.88
CA GLN A 362 53.38 3.62 12.88
C GLN A 362 53.97 4.35 14.07
N SER A 363 54.29 3.60 15.09
CA SER A 363 55.23 4.04 16.16
C SER A 363 56.62 4.03 15.57
N SER A 364 57.14 5.21 15.25
CA SER A 364 58.56 5.43 15.01
C SER A 364 59.29 5.35 16.36
N SER A 365 59.95 4.24 16.58
CA SER A 365 61.05 4.13 17.52
C SER A 365 62.31 4.54 16.79
N THR A 366 63.00 5.53 17.25
CA THR A 366 64.39 5.82 16.94
C THR A 366 65.11 6.24 18.21
N PRO A 367 66.41 6.08 18.19
CA PRO A 367 67.20 5.29 19.16
C PRO A 367 67.56 6.08 20.41
#